data_9111a5ae3bfbe9f017dcac5f1629675a
#
_entry.id   9111a5ae3bfbe9f017dcac5f1629675a
#
_cell.length_a   1.000
_cell.length_b   1.000
_cell.length_c   1.000
_cell.angle_alpha   90.00
_cell.angle_beta   90.00
_cell.angle_gamma   90.00
#
_symmetry.space_group_name_H-M   'P 1'
#
loop_
_entity.id
_entity.type
_entity.pdbx_description
1 polymer ?
#
loop_
_entity_poly.entity_id
_entity_poly.type
_entity_poly.pdbx_seq_one_letter_code
_entity_poly.pdbx_strand_id
1 'polypeptide(L)'
;MKRLRRYLAGGSLLALGFGVGLAVSDGGSAEAQTGNRVFELRIATLTTKERLGGLMDRFSNGELEIWESHGMEGVGFWVPTSDSPKSEHTLFYMLAHESREKADESWANFVEDPAWEAFPKTPGLGPVAVERIYLDPVDFSPLK
;
A
#
# COMPACT_ATOMS: atom_id res chain seq x y z
N MET A 1 -5.37 67.74 19.64
CA MET A 1 -6.66 68.41 19.96
C MET A 1 -7.76 67.37 19.92
N LYS A 2 -8.31 67.08 21.11
CA LYS A 2 -9.75 67.08 21.47
C LYS A 2 -10.60 66.16 20.56
N ARG A 3 -11.45 65.26 21.01
CA ARG A 3 -12.16 65.01 22.29
C ARG A 3 -12.66 63.60 22.35
N LEU A 4 -12.46 62.99 23.43
CA LEU A 4 -13.28 62.15 24.25
C LEU A 4 -14.80 62.35 24.14
N ARG A 5 -15.60 61.29 23.99
CA ARG A 5 -16.92 61.16 24.62
C ARG A 5 -17.30 59.72 24.90
N ARG A 6 -17.46 59.46 26.16
CA ARG A 6 -18.05 58.31 26.84
C ARG A 6 -19.59 58.41 26.74
N TYR A 7 -20.26 57.28 26.82
CA TYR A 7 -21.49 56.95 27.58
C TYR A 7 -21.74 55.48 27.38
N LEU A 8 -21.60 54.62 28.34
CA LEU A 8 -22.41 54.22 29.51
C LEU A 8 -23.69 53.52 29.10
N ALA A 9 -23.67 52.23 29.39
CA ALA A 9 -24.51 51.49 30.36
C ALA A 9 -25.83 50.94 29.81
N GLY A 10 -26.01 49.67 29.96
CA GLY A 10 -27.25 48.95 29.91
C GLY A 10 -26.99 47.47 30.08
N GLY A 11 -27.02 47.01 31.34
CA GLY A 11 -26.88 45.62 31.67
C GLY A 11 -28.20 44.84 31.53
N SER A 12 -28.12 43.54 31.29
CA SER A 12 -29.04 42.52 31.76
C SER A 12 -28.41 41.17 31.57
N LEU A 13 -28.14 40.60 32.57
CA LEU A 13 -28.38 39.31 33.27
C LEU A 13 -28.77 38.10 32.41
N LEU A 14 -27.99 37.07 32.63
CA LEU A 14 -28.31 35.65 32.80
C LEU A 14 -28.91 34.87 31.64
N ALA A 15 -28.11 33.91 31.18
CA ALA A 15 -28.50 32.51 31.21
C ALA A 15 -27.24 31.62 31.15
N LEU A 16 -26.97 30.97 32.26
CA LEU A 16 -26.06 29.83 32.35
C LEU A 16 -26.68 28.68 31.57
N GLY A 17 -26.21 28.46 30.37
CA GLY A 17 -26.44 27.26 29.61
C GLY A 17 -25.19 26.41 29.63
N PHE A 18 -25.06 25.49 30.57
CA PHE A 18 -24.09 24.42 30.52
C PHE A 18 -24.51 23.47 29.38
N GLY A 19 -24.14 23.80 28.18
CA GLY A 19 -24.17 22.88 27.04
C GLY A 19 -22.90 22.04 27.11
N VAL A 20 -22.98 20.87 27.72
CA VAL A 20 -22.00 19.81 27.47
C VAL A 20 -22.17 19.41 26.02
N GLY A 21 -21.44 20.07 25.15
CA GLY A 21 -21.23 19.62 23.77
C GLY A 21 -20.38 18.39 23.85
N LEU A 22 -21.00 17.20 23.86
CA LEU A 22 -20.37 15.98 23.43
C LEU A 22 -19.94 16.22 21.98
N ALA A 23 -18.68 16.57 21.79
CA ALA A 23 -18.03 16.41 20.51
C ALA A 23 -18.04 14.90 20.22
N VAL A 24 -19.06 14.44 19.50
CA VAL A 24 -18.99 13.19 18.78
C VAL A 24 -17.90 13.45 17.74
N SER A 25 -16.67 13.07 18.05
CA SER A 25 -15.69 12.82 17.02
C SER A 25 -16.31 11.72 16.17
N ASP A 26 -16.77 12.07 14.98
CA ASP A 26 -16.90 11.12 13.90
C ASP A 26 -15.50 10.52 13.69
N GLY A 27 -15.21 9.52 14.50
CA GLY A 27 -14.24 8.51 14.17
C GLY A 27 -14.80 7.86 12.94
N GLY A 28 -14.32 8.27 11.77
CA GLY A 28 -14.52 7.52 10.56
C GLY A 28 -14.10 6.09 10.91
N SER A 29 -15.06 5.26 11.19
CA SER A 29 -14.90 3.82 11.16
C SER A 29 -14.40 3.56 9.76
N ALA A 30 -13.10 3.26 9.62
CA ALA A 30 -12.68 2.52 8.46
C ALA A 30 -13.62 1.33 8.43
N GLU A 31 -14.59 1.33 7.53
CA GLU A 31 -15.38 0.15 7.25
C GLU A 31 -14.36 -0.92 6.96
N ALA A 32 -14.22 -1.87 7.89
CA ALA A 32 -13.45 -3.07 7.63
C ALA A 32 -14.10 -3.67 6.39
N GLN A 33 -13.38 -3.63 5.28
CA GLN A 33 -13.83 -4.22 4.04
C GLN A 33 -14.17 -5.68 4.35
N THR A 34 -15.46 -5.98 4.37
CA THR A 34 -16.00 -7.31 4.68
C THR A 34 -15.90 -8.25 3.48
N GLY A 35 -15.19 -7.83 2.43
CA GLY A 35 -14.81 -8.66 1.30
C GLY A 35 -13.46 -9.32 1.52
N ASN A 36 -13.36 -10.61 1.25
CA ASN A 36 -12.05 -11.27 1.22
C ASN A 36 -11.17 -10.62 0.16
N ARG A 37 -9.94 -10.27 0.54
CA ARG A 37 -8.93 -9.80 -0.42
C ARG A 37 -8.55 -10.94 -1.38
N VAL A 38 -8.07 -10.56 -2.54
CA VAL A 38 -7.42 -11.50 -3.48
C VAL A 38 -5.92 -11.44 -3.27
N PHE A 39 -5.30 -12.60 -3.17
CA PHE A 39 -3.85 -12.69 -3.09
C PHE A 39 -3.26 -13.09 -4.45
N GLU A 40 -2.13 -12.53 -4.78
CA GLU A 40 -1.40 -12.83 -6.01
C GLU A 40 -0.04 -13.42 -5.67
N LEU A 41 0.11 -14.73 -5.83
CA LEU A 41 1.40 -15.39 -5.75
C LEU A 41 2.15 -15.17 -7.07
N ARG A 42 3.38 -14.69 -6.96
CA ARG A 42 4.26 -14.49 -8.10
C ARG A 42 5.55 -15.29 -7.91
N ILE A 43 5.97 -15.94 -8.97
CA ILE A 43 7.18 -16.76 -9.00
C ILE A 43 8.07 -16.18 -10.10
N ALA A 44 9.06 -15.40 -9.70
CA ALA A 44 10.03 -14.82 -10.62
C ALA A 44 11.20 -15.80 -10.80
N THR A 45 11.44 -16.21 -12.03
CA THR A 45 12.56 -17.08 -12.39
C THR A 45 13.60 -16.32 -13.20
N LEU A 46 14.81 -16.28 -12.69
CA LEU A 46 15.97 -15.60 -13.29
C LEU A 46 16.93 -16.65 -13.84
N THR A 47 17.83 -16.24 -14.71
CA THR A 47 18.80 -17.15 -15.33
C THR A 47 20.10 -17.30 -14.53
N THR A 48 20.38 -16.37 -13.63
CA THR A 48 21.58 -16.41 -12.78
C THR A 48 21.30 -15.81 -11.40
N LYS A 49 22.17 -16.11 -10.45
CA LYS A 49 22.13 -15.58 -9.07
C LYS A 49 22.31 -14.07 -9.03
N GLU A 50 23.17 -13.52 -9.88
CA GLU A 50 23.42 -12.09 -9.97
C GLU A 50 22.14 -11.35 -10.42
N ARG A 51 21.40 -11.93 -11.36
CA ARG A 51 20.11 -11.36 -11.79
C ARG A 51 19.05 -11.43 -10.70
N LEU A 52 19.04 -12.52 -9.91
CA LEU A 52 18.18 -12.61 -8.73
C LEU A 52 18.54 -11.50 -7.73
N GLY A 53 19.83 -11.29 -7.45
CA GLY A 53 20.30 -10.18 -6.62
C GLY A 53 19.81 -8.82 -7.14
N GLY A 54 19.98 -8.58 -8.44
CA GLY A 54 19.52 -7.35 -9.08
C GLY A 54 18.00 -7.12 -8.98
N LEU A 55 17.18 -8.19 -9.03
CA LEU A 55 15.74 -8.07 -8.81
C LEU A 55 15.41 -7.71 -7.34
N MET A 56 16.08 -8.35 -6.38
CA MET A 56 15.89 -8.05 -4.96
C MET A 56 16.36 -6.62 -4.63
N ASP A 57 17.47 -6.18 -5.18
CA ASP A 57 17.97 -4.80 -5.02
C ASP A 57 16.95 -3.79 -5.58
N ARG A 58 16.35 -4.08 -6.74
CA ARG A 58 15.34 -3.21 -7.34
C ARG A 58 14.10 -3.08 -6.43
N PHE A 59 13.63 -4.19 -5.85
CA PHE A 59 12.52 -4.18 -4.91
C PHE A 59 12.83 -3.35 -3.66
N SER A 60 14.00 -3.58 -3.05
CA SER A 60 14.41 -2.88 -1.82
C SER A 60 14.79 -1.41 -2.02
N ASN A 61 14.98 -0.97 -3.27
CA ASN A 61 15.38 0.39 -3.60
C ASN A 61 14.25 1.22 -4.24
N GLY A 62 12.99 0.90 -3.95
CA GLY A 62 11.86 1.80 -4.23
C GLY A 62 10.77 1.25 -5.15
N GLU A 63 10.94 0.09 -5.82
CA GLU A 63 9.85 -0.46 -6.66
C GLU A 63 8.64 -0.82 -5.81
N LEU A 64 8.84 -1.30 -4.57
CA LEU A 64 7.74 -1.68 -3.69
C LEU A 64 6.90 -0.48 -3.26
N GLU A 65 7.51 0.68 -3.04
CA GLU A 65 6.79 1.91 -2.72
C GLU A 65 5.89 2.37 -3.87
N ILE A 66 6.33 2.15 -5.12
CA ILE A 66 5.49 2.45 -6.29
C ILE A 66 4.31 1.45 -6.34
N TRP A 67 4.53 0.16 -6.07
CA TRP A 67 3.43 -0.80 -6.01
C TRP A 67 2.41 -0.45 -4.93
N GLU A 68 2.86 -0.09 -3.73
CA GLU A 68 1.99 0.33 -2.61
C GLU A 68 1.15 1.56 -2.98
N SER A 69 1.70 2.52 -3.72
CA SER A 69 0.97 3.70 -4.20
C SER A 69 -0.19 3.35 -5.15
N HIS A 70 -0.14 2.18 -5.77
CA HIS A 70 -1.21 1.63 -6.61
C HIS A 70 -2.07 0.57 -5.89
N GLY A 71 -1.96 0.44 -4.56
CA GLY A 71 -2.78 -0.48 -3.77
C GLY A 71 -2.35 -1.95 -3.86
N MET A 72 -1.11 -2.22 -4.27
CA MET A 72 -0.52 -3.56 -4.26
C MET A 72 0.29 -3.76 -2.98
N GLU A 73 -0.30 -4.38 -1.97
CA GLU A 73 0.33 -4.60 -0.66
C GLU A 73 1.25 -5.83 -0.69
N GLY A 74 2.52 -5.67 -0.33
CA GLY A 74 3.45 -6.78 -0.19
C GLY A 74 3.16 -7.61 1.06
N VAL A 75 2.72 -8.86 0.88
CA VAL A 75 2.48 -9.81 2.00
C VAL A 75 3.77 -10.46 2.46
N GLY A 76 4.65 -10.81 1.52
CA GLY A 76 5.95 -11.40 1.83
C GLY A 76 6.75 -11.79 0.59
N PHE A 77 8.07 -11.97 0.81
CA PHE A 77 9.05 -12.22 -0.25
C PHE A 77 10.00 -13.31 0.25
N TRP A 78 10.21 -14.36 -0.55
CA TRP A 78 11.00 -15.51 -0.15
C TRP A 78 11.91 -15.99 -1.29
N VAL A 79 13.13 -16.38 -0.93
CA VAL A 79 13.96 -17.23 -1.77
C VAL A 79 13.95 -18.66 -1.19
N PRO A 80 14.00 -19.70 -2.02
CA PRO A 80 14.12 -21.07 -1.51
C PRO A 80 15.37 -21.24 -0.65
N THR A 81 15.33 -22.18 0.29
CA THR A 81 16.48 -22.53 1.13
C THR A 81 17.66 -23.06 0.28
N SER A 82 18.87 -22.96 0.78
CA SER A 82 20.11 -23.22 0.02
C SER A 82 20.25 -24.66 -0.49
N ASP A 83 19.49 -25.61 0.05
CA ASP A 83 19.42 -27.00 -0.39
C ASP A 83 18.48 -27.20 -1.62
N SER A 84 17.71 -26.20 -1.97
CA SER A 84 16.85 -26.22 -3.16
C SER A 84 17.65 -25.86 -4.42
N PRO A 85 17.47 -26.59 -5.54
CA PRO A 85 18.06 -26.21 -6.82
C PRO A 85 17.56 -24.86 -7.36
N LYS A 86 16.46 -24.32 -6.78
CA LYS A 86 15.88 -23.02 -7.15
C LYS A 86 16.43 -21.86 -6.33
N SER A 87 17.24 -22.09 -5.30
CA SER A 87 17.68 -21.08 -4.33
C SER A 87 18.46 -19.92 -4.95
N GLU A 88 19.13 -20.14 -6.07
CA GLU A 88 19.99 -19.13 -6.70
C GLU A 88 19.32 -18.33 -7.84
N HIS A 89 18.07 -18.67 -8.19
CA HIS A 89 17.42 -18.04 -9.35
C HIS A 89 15.91 -17.88 -9.24
N THR A 90 15.31 -18.11 -8.07
CA THR A 90 13.85 -17.96 -7.92
C THR A 90 13.52 -17.09 -6.73
N LEU A 91 12.66 -16.11 -6.96
CA LEU A 91 12.02 -15.31 -5.92
C LEU A 91 10.51 -15.61 -5.92
N PHE A 92 9.99 -16.01 -4.78
CA PHE A 92 8.57 -16.12 -4.51
C PHE A 92 8.13 -14.85 -3.79
N TYR A 93 7.04 -14.27 -4.20
CA TYR A 93 6.45 -13.17 -3.46
C TYR A 93 4.93 -13.17 -3.60
N MET A 94 4.27 -12.62 -2.60
CA MET A 94 2.82 -12.54 -2.55
C MET A 94 2.40 -11.10 -2.34
N LEU A 95 1.44 -10.68 -3.13
CA LEU A 95 0.77 -9.39 -3.00
C LEU A 95 -0.68 -9.64 -2.57
N ALA A 96 -1.24 -8.66 -1.86
CA ALA A 96 -2.66 -8.62 -1.56
C ALA A 96 -3.30 -7.43 -2.29
N HIS A 97 -4.49 -7.67 -2.82
CA HIS A 97 -5.31 -6.71 -3.53
C HIS A 97 -6.71 -6.67 -2.92
N GLU A 98 -7.37 -5.55 -3.05
CA GLU A 98 -8.76 -5.39 -2.60
C GLU A 98 -9.71 -6.35 -3.32
N SER A 99 -9.53 -6.53 -4.63
CA SER A 99 -10.27 -7.48 -5.47
C SER A 99 -9.44 -7.88 -6.67
N ARG A 100 -9.95 -8.84 -7.45
CA ARG A 100 -9.34 -9.25 -8.72
C ARG A 100 -9.31 -8.13 -9.75
N GLU A 101 -10.38 -7.36 -9.83
CA GLU A 101 -10.49 -6.21 -10.74
C GLU A 101 -9.51 -5.12 -10.33
N LYS A 102 -9.36 -4.87 -9.01
CA LYS A 102 -8.38 -3.91 -8.49
C LYS A 102 -6.94 -4.34 -8.74
N ALA A 103 -6.64 -5.64 -8.70
CA ALA A 103 -5.33 -6.14 -9.09
C ALA A 103 -4.99 -5.80 -10.55
N ASP A 104 -5.92 -6.03 -11.47
CA ASP A 104 -5.70 -5.73 -12.89
C ASP A 104 -5.57 -4.22 -13.15
N GLU A 105 -6.37 -3.38 -12.47
CA GLU A 105 -6.28 -1.92 -12.51
C GLU A 105 -4.94 -1.42 -11.97
N SER A 106 -4.50 -1.93 -10.82
CA SER A 106 -3.23 -1.55 -10.18
C SER A 106 -2.04 -1.85 -11.08
N TRP A 107 -1.99 -3.03 -11.67
CA TRP A 107 -0.93 -3.38 -12.61
C TRP A 107 -0.95 -2.53 -13.88
N ALA A 108 -2.13 -2.20 -14.42
CA ALA A 108 -2.24 -1.31 -15.57
C ALA A 108 -1.72 0.10 -15.24
N ASN A 109 -2.14 0.66 -14.10
CA ASN A 109 -1.70 1.98 -13.65
C ASN A 109 -0.20 2.03 -13.34
N PHE A 110 0.35 0.97 -12.73
CA PHE A 110 1.78 0.88 -12.43
C PHE A 110 2.66 0.99 -13.68
N VAL A 111 2.31 0.28 -14.75
CA VAL A 111 3.16 0.30 -15.97
C VAL A 111 3.13 1.65 -16.70
N GLU A 112 2.11 2.47 -16.45
CA GLU A 112 1.93 3.82 -17.00
C GLU A 112 2.42 4.92 -16.04
N ASP A 113 2.86 4.57 -14.82
CA ASP A 113 3.28 5.54 -13.81
C ASP A 113 4.59 6.22 -14.22
N PRO A 114 4.63 7.57 -14.26
CA PRO A 114 5.88 8.31 -14.49
C PRO A 114 6.99 7.98 -13.50
N ALA A 115 6.66 7.62 -12.24
CA ALA A 115 7.65 7.19 -11.26
C ALA A 115 8.28 5.85 -11.65
N TRP A 116 7.49 4.92 -12.20
CA TRP A 116 8.02 3.67 -12.76
C TRP A 116 8.82 3.91 -14.05
N GLU A 117 8.36 4.77 -14.92
CA GLU A 117 9.10 5.14 -16.15
C GLU A 117 10.47 5.74 -15.81
N ALA A 118 10.53 6.62 -14.81
CA ALA A 118 11.75 7.25 -14.33
C ALA A 118 12.61 6.35 -13.42
N PHE A 119 12.07 5.20 -12.99
CA PHE A 119 12.76 4.31 -12.06
C PHE A 119 14.08 3.79 -12.66
N PRO A 120 15.19 3.82 -11.90
CA PRO A 120 16.49 3.39 -12.39
C PRO A 120 16.47 1.94 -12.87
N LYS A 121 16.88 1.73 -14.12
CA LYS A 121 16.99 0.37 -14.68
C LYS A 121 18.18 -0.35 -14.04
N THR A 122 17.94 -1.52 -13.48
CA THR A 122 18.98 -2.36 -12.88
C THR A 122 19.87 -2.93 -13.99
N PRO A 123 21.17 -2.57 -14.03
CA PRO A 123 22.08 -3.09 -15.04
C PRO A 123 22.11 -4.63 -15.04
N GLY A 124 22.03 -5.24 -16.22
CA GLY A 124 22.12 -6.70 -16.37
C GLY A 124 20.90 -7.50 -15.94
N LEU A 125 19.87 -6.88 -15.33
CA LEU A 125 18.66 -7.60 -14.93
C LEU A 125 17.88 -8.13 -16.14
N GLY A 126 17.63 -7.30 -17.15
CA GLY A 126 16.88 -7.68 -18.35
C GLY A 126 15.45 -8.14 -18.03
N PRO A 127 14.77 -8.79 -18.99
CA PRO A 127 13.42 -9.33 -18.76
C PRO A 127 13.40 -10.40 -17.68
N VAL A 128 12.38 -10.38 -16.82
CA VAL A 128 12.14 -11.38 -15.77
C VAL A 128 10.91 -12.21 -16.16
N ALA A 129 11.06 -13.53 -16.17
CA ALA A 129 9.94 -14.44 -16.35
C ALA A 129 9.18 -14.57 -15.03
N VAL A 130 7.90 -14.21 -15.03
CA VAL A 130 7.06 -14.27 -13.83
C VAL A 130 5.83 -15.11 -14.10
N GLU A 131 5.69 -16.21 -13.35
CA GLU A 131 4.43 -16.94 -13.23
C GLU A 131 3.56 -16.22 -12.19
N ARG A 132 2.25 -16.16 -12.44
CA ARG A 132 1.29 -15.45 -11.62
C ARG A 132 0.08 -16.32 -11.34
N ILE A 133 -0.27 -16.47 -10.05
CA ILE A 133 -1.39 -17.27 -9.59
C ILE A 133 -2.22 -16.43 -8.63
N TYR A 134 -3.50 -16.25 -8.92
CA TYR A 134 -4.44 -15.60 -8.00
C TYR A 134 -5.05 -16.62 -7.04
N LEU A 135 -5.21 -16.22 -5.78
CA LEU A 135 -5.63 -17.08 -4.69
C LEU A 135 -6.75 -16.40 -3.90
N ASP A 136 -7.83 -17.12 -3.69
CA ASP A 136 -8.87 -16.73 -2.75
C ASP A 136 -8.60 -17.39 -1.38
N PRO A 137 -8.67 -16.64 -0.26
CA PRO A 137 -8.48 -17.23 1.05
C PRO A 137 -9.65 -18.16 1.38
N VAL A 138 -9.32 -19.34 1.91
CA VAL A 138 -10.33 -20.26 2.45
C VAL A 138 -10.75 -19.81 3.86
N ASP A 139 -11.89 -20.33 4.36
CA ASP A 139 -12.50 -19.87 5.62
C ASP A 139 -11.58 -19.92 6.83
N PHE A 140 -10.69 -20.89 6.92
CA PHE A 140 -9.72 -21.05 8.00
C PHE A 140 -8.37 -20.35 7.74
N SER A 141 -8.22 -19.61 6.63
CA SER A 141 -7.00 -18.85 6.37
C SER A 141 -6.85 -17.71 7.39
N PRO A 142 -5.67 -17.51 7.98
CA PRO A 142 -5.39 -16.35 8.83
C PRO A 142 -5.28 -15.05 8.04
N LEU A 143 -5.04 -15.13 6.73
CA LEU A 143 -5.05 -13.99 5.80
C LEU A 143 -6.41 -13.94 5.11
N LYS A 144 -7.01 -12.74 5.09
CA LYS A 144 -8.32 -12.47 4.47
C LYS A 144 -8.22 -11.24 3.58
#